data_65935118c68af68f4f9ca5c3eb1e7fe6
#
_entry.id   65935118c68af68f4f9ca5c3eb1e7fe6
#
_cell.length_a   1.000
_cell.length_b   1.000
_cell.length_c   1.000
_cell.angle_alpha   90.00
_cell.angle_beta   90.00
_cell.angle_gamma   90.00
#
_symmetry.space_group_name_H-M   'P 1'
#
loop_
_entity.id
_entity.type
_entity.pdbx_description
1 polymer ?
#
loop_
_entity_poly.entity_id
_entity_poly.type
_entity_poly.pdbx_seq_one_letter_code
_entity_poly.pdbx_strand_id
1 'polypeptide(L)'
;MEVTKIPGCGRFGVFIDGIDFDTMTDDQWIEIGKIHLKELVTIIRGTNLDKMSYAKWMRKWGRDRMTFWGLLFQKYPWWNGRLETIMTNPDVSDDDKNSIWGFMRVREGMGQEMGNIIRV
;
A
#
# COMPACT_ATOMS: atom_id res chain seq x y z
N MET A 1 24.64 0.79 6.18
CA MET A 1 23.27 0.93 6.74
C MET A 1 23.38 1.56 8.13
N GLU A 2 22.74 2.67 8.32
CA GLU A 2 22.69 3.37 9.59
C GLU A 2 21.25 3.38 10.12
N VAL A 3 21.09 2.99 11.39
CA VAL A 3 19.76 2.90 12.03
C VAL A 3 19.70 3.89 13.17
N THR A 4 18.74 4.82 13.14
CA THR A 4 18.57 5.84 14.18
C THR A 4 17.12 5.90 14.63
N LYS A 5 16.89 6.18 15.91
CA LYS A 5 15.53 6.33 16.45
C LYS A 5 14.85 7.57 15.88
N ILE A 6 13.55 7.45 15.60
CA ILE A 6 12.73 8.60 15.20
C ILE A 6 12.43 9.43 16.44
N PRO A 7 12.80 10.73 16.45
CA PRO A 7 12.53 11.60 17.60
C PRO A 7 11.02 11.74 17.85
N GLY A 8 10.62 11.70 19.12
CA GLY A 8 9.23 11.91 19.53
C GLY A 8 8.31 10.71 19.38
N CYS A 9 8.81 9.57 18.91
CA CYS A 9 8.00 8.34 18.74
C CYS A 9 8.16 7.35 19.90
N GLY A 10 8.76 7.73 21.00
CA GLY A 10 8.95 6.84 22.16
C GLY A 10 9.83 5.63 21.82
N ARG A 11 9.30 4.43 22.07
CA ARG A 11 10.02 3.17 21.83
C ARG A 11 9.98 2.72 20.37
N PHE A 12 9.08 3.27 19.57
CA PHE A 12 8.79 2.78 18.23
C PHE A 12 9.42 3.67 17.18
N GLY A 13 9.78 3.05 16.07
CA GLY A 13 10.19 3.74 14.88
C GLY A 13 11.67 4.03 14.78
N VAL A 14 12.20 3.71 13.61
CA VAL A 14 13.59 3.99 13.24
C VAL A 14 13.66 4.54 11.82
N PHE A 15 14.67 5.39 11.60
CA PHE A 15 15.14 5.71 10.27
C PHE A 15 16.24 4.73 9.87
N ILE A 16 16.25 4.29 8.64
CA ILE A 16 17.35 3.54 8.04
C ILE A 16 17.90 4.35 6.87
N ASP A 17 19.19 4.66 6.94
CA ASP A 17 19.91 5.42 5.94
C ASP A 17 21.04 4.59 5.33
N GLY A 18 21.52 4.98 4.16
CA GLY A 18 22.68 4.37 3.52
C GLY A 18 22.37 3.04 2.83
N ILE A 19 21.13 2.82 2.41
CA ILE A 19 20.74 1.63 1.64
C ILE A 19 20.80 1.95 0.15
N ASP A 20 21.48 1.07 -0.58
CA ASP A 20 21.48 1.05 -2.03
C ASP A 20 20.68 -0.17 -2.52
N PHE A 21 19.52 0.06 -3.11
CA PHE A 21 18.66 -1.03 -3.58
C PHE A 21 19.20 -1.74 -4.81
N ASP A 22 20.13 -1.15 -5.56
CA ASP A 22 20.76 -1.80 -6.70
C ASP A 22 21.76 -2.87 -6.27
N THR A 23 22.39 -2.68 -5.11
CA THR A 23 23.41 -3.60 -4.59
C THR A 23 22.94 -4.39 -3.38
N MET A 24 21.68 -4.21 -2.93
CA MET A 24 21.14 -4.89 -1.77
C MET A 24 21.14 -6.41 -1.96
N THR A 25 21.57 -7.13 -0.93
CA THR A 25 21.49 -8.59 -0.86
C THR A 25 20.22 -9.05 -0.13
N ASP A 26 19.85 -10.31 -0.33
CA ASP A 26 18.73 -10.90 0.40
C ASP A 26 18.97 -10.91 1.92
N ASP A 27 20.20 -11.15 2.36
CA ASP A 27 20.56 -11.12 3.77
C ASP A 27 20.37 -9.75 4.40
N GLN A 28 20.75 -8.70 3.67
CA GLN A 28 20.51 -7.30 4.11
C GLN A 28 19.02 -7.01 4.23
N TRP A 29 18.21 -7.48 3.28
CA TRP A 29 16.76 -7.30 3.31
C TRP A 29 16.10 -8.04 4.47
N ILE A 30 16.58 -9.24 4.79
CA ILE A 30 16.16 -10.01 5.97
C ILE A 30 16.50 -9.25 7.25
N GLU A 31 17.68 -8.66 7.33
CA GLU A 31 18.09 -7.83 8.47
C GLU A 31 17.16 -6.63 8.67
N ILE A 32 16.82 -5.93 7.59
CA ILE A 32 15.85 -4.82 7.62
C ILE A 32 14.48 -5.32 8.11
N GLY A 33 14.05 -6.48 7.66
CA GLY A 33 12.80 -7.10 8.12
C GLY A 33 12.80 -7.38 9.62
N LYS A 34 13.91 -7.87 10.16
CA LYS A 34 14.06 -8.09 11.61
C LYS A 34 14.00 -6.78 12.39
N ILE A 35 14.64 -5.74 11.90
CA ILE A 35 14.57 -4.40 12.49
C ILE A 35 13.12 -3.91 12.48
N HIS A 36 12.42 -4.05 11.37
CA HIS A 36 11.02 -3.64 11.25
C HIS A 36 10.11 -4.36 12.23
N LEU A 37 10.27 -5.67 12.39
CA LEU A 37 9.48 -6.45 13.35
C LEU A 37 9.73 -6.02 14.80
N LYS A 38 10.95 -5.62 15.13
CA LYS A 38 11.31 -5.14 16.46
C LYS A 38 10.81 -3.72 16.72
N GLU A 39 10.98 -2.83 15.77
CA GLU A 39 10.73 -1.40 15.93
C GLU A 39 9.34 -0.95 15.47
N LEU A 40 8.60 -1.81 14.77
CA LEU A 40 7.24 -1.66 14.26
C LEU A 40 7.07 -0.61 13.14
N VAL A 41 7.82 0.47 13.15
CA VAL A 41 7.81 1.49 12.11
C VAL A 41 9.23 1.69 11.61
N THR A 42 9.42 1.58 10.31
CA THR A 42 10.72 1.75 9.66
C THR A 42 10.58 2.69 8.48
N ILE A 43 11.35 3.77 8.49
CA ILE A 43 11.40 4.73 7.39
C ILE A 43 12.77 4.65 6.76
N ILE A 44 12.82 4.20 5.52
CA ILE A 44 14.05 4.13 4.74
C ILE A 44 14.17 5.41 3.94
N ARG A 45 15.26 6.16 4.16
CA ARG A 45 15.47 7.49 3.59
C ARG A 45 16.59 7.51 2.55
N GLY A 46 16.51 8.48 1.65
CA GLY A 46 17.60 8.78 0.70
C GLY A 46 17.91 7.62 -0.22
N THR A 47 16.89 6.94 -0.72
CA THR A 47 17.06 5.73 -1.52
C THR A 47 16.94 6.01 -3.03
N ASN A 48 17.52 5.11 -3.81
CA ASN A 48 17.33 5.01 -5.26
C ASN A 48 16.17 4.08 -5.65
N LEU A 49 15.19 3.93 -4.76
CA LEU A 49 14.07 3.01 -4.92
C LEU A 49 13.08 3.52 -5.97
N ASP A 50 12.93 2.78 -7.05
CA ASP A 50 11.89 2.98 -8.04
C ASP A 50 10.72 2.00 -7.83
N LYS A 51 9.68 2.10 -8.65
CA LYS A 51 8.49 1.24 -8.54
C LYS A 51 8.80 -0.24 -8.72
N MET A 52 9.72 -0.57 -9.63
CA MET A 52 10.06 -1.95 -9.93
C MET A 52 10.89 -2.57 -8.82
N SER A 53 11.89 -1.84 -8.32
CA SER A 53 12.70 -2.27 -7.17
C SER A 53 11.84 -2.41 -5.91
N TYR A 54 10.93 -1.47 -5.66
CA TYR A 54 9.99 -1.54 -4.55
C TYR A 54 9.16 -2.83 -4.62
N ALA A 55 8.55 -3.11 -5.76
CA ALA A 55 7.75 -4.32 -5.94
C ALA A 55 8.59 -5.59 -5.73
N LYS A 56 9.79 -5.64 -6.29
CA LYS A 56 10.72 -6.77 -6.15
C LYS A 56 11.01 -7.07 -4.69
N TRP A 57 11.38 -6.06 -3.90
CA TRP A 57 11.77 -6.27 -2.50
C TRP A 57 10.57 -6.52 -1.60
N MET A 58 9.46 -5.86 -1.82
CA MET A 58 8.24 -6.07 -1.03
C MET A 58 7.63 -7.46 -1.23
N ARG A 59 7.73 -8.03 -2.43
CA ARG A 59 7.26 -9.41 -2.71
C ARG A 59 7.99 -10.47 -1.91
N LYS A 60 9.19 -10.20 -1.44
CA LYS A 60 9.94 -11.12 -0.58
C LYS A 60 9.33 -11.22 0.82
N TRP A 61 8.56 -10.24 1.25
CA TRP A 61 7.86 -10.25 2.55
C TRP A 61 6.44 -10.78 2.47
N GLY A 62 5.90 -10.93 1.30
CA GLY A 62 4.56 -11.46 1.10
C GLY A 62 4.04 -11.26 -0.31
N ARG A 63 2.86 -11.80 -0.55
CA ARG A 63 2.20 -11.67 -1.85
C ARG A 63 1.61 -10.29 -2.02
N ASP A 64 1.63 -9.79 -3.25
CA ASP A 64 0.91 -8.59 -3.63
C ASP A 64 -0.59 -8.82 -3.42
N ARG A 65 -1.26 -7.83 -2.84
CA ARG A 65 -2.72 -7.82 -2.80
C ARG A 65 -3.26 -6.90 -3.87
N MET A 66 -4.27 -7.37 -4.59
CA MET A 66 -5.02 -6.49 -5.46
C MET A 66 -5.85 -5.51 -4.64
N THR A 67 -5.94 -4.28 -5.14
CA THR A 67 -6.89 -3.30 -4.61
C THR A 67 -8.32 -3.78 -4.89
N PHE A 68 -9.29 -3.24 -4.14
CA PHE A 68 -10.70 -3.49 -4.40
C PHE A 68 -11.10 -3.22 -5.86
N TRP A 69 -10.64 -2.11 -6.42
CA TRP A 69 -10.90 -1.75 -7.82
C TRP A 69 -10.21 -2.71 -8.79
N GLY A 70 -9.00 -3.15 -8.49
CA GLY A 70 -8.28 -4.14 -9.28
C GLY A 70 -9.02 -5.47 -9.38
N LEU A 71 -9.62 -5.92 -8.28
CA LEU A 71 -10.45 -7.13 -8.26
C LEU A 71 -11.70 -6.98 -9.14
N LEU A 72 -12.34 -5.81 -9.11
CA LEU A 72 -13.47 -5.52 -9.98
C LEU A 72 -13.09 -5.51 -11.47
N PHE A 73 -11.96 -4.91 -11.83
CA PHE A 73 -11.45 -4.95 -13.20
C PHE A 73 -11.14 -6.37 -13.66
N GLN A 74 -10.64 -7.21 -12.78
CA GLN A 74 -10.38 -8.61 -13.08
C GLN A 74 -11.68 -9.40 -13.30
N LYS A 75 -12.70 -9.16 -12.47
CA LYS A 75 -13.99 -9.83 -12.55
C LYS A 75 -14.83 -9.34 -13.72
N TYR A 76 -14.77 -8.03 -14.01
CA TYR A 76 -15.50 -7.37 -15.08
C TYR A 76 -14.52 -6.69 -16.05
N PRO A 77 -13.88 -7.45 -16.95
CA PRO A 77 -12.85 -6.91 -17.85
C PRO A 77 -13.34 -5.81 -18.80
N TRP A 78 -14.65 -5.79 -19.08
CA TRP A 78 -15.30 -4.79 -19.95
C TRP A 78 -15.48 -3.42 -19.26
N TRP A 79 -15.29 -3.35 -17.95
CA TRP A 79 -15.53 -2.12 -17.20
C TRP A 79 -14.54 -1.02 -17.57
N ASN A 80 -15.05 0.19 -17.77
CA ASN A 80 -14.26 1.37 -18.15
C ASN A 80 -13.77 2.20 -16.96
N GLY A 81 -14.01 1.75 -15.74
CA GLY A 81 -13.65 2.46 -14.51
C GLY A 81 -14.66 3.51 -14.03
N ARG A 82 -15.73 3.74 -14.78
CA ARG A 82 -16.79 4.67 -14.37
C ARG A 82 -17.79 3.99 -13.47
N LEU A 83 -18.07 4.61 -12.33
CA LEU A 83 -18.94 4.04 -11.31
C LEU A 83 -20.35 3.78 -11.83
N GLU A 84 -20.93 4.71 -12.58
CA GLU A 84 -22.29 4.56 -13.13
C GLU A 84 -22.41 3.37 -14.07
N THR A 85 -21.37 3.08 -14.83
CA THR A 85 -21.37 1.96 -15.79
C THR A 85 -21.50 0.63 -15.08
N ILE A 86 -20.78 0.41 -13.99
CA ILE A 86 -20.84 -0.85 -13.25
C ILE A 86 -22.10 -0.96 -12.39
N MET A 87 -22.55 0.15 -11.83
CA MET A 87 -23.72 0.17 -10.92
C MET A 87 -25.05 -0.01 -11.66
N THR A 88 -25.11 0.34 -12.93
CA THR A 88 -26.33 0.23 -13.75
C THR A 88 -26.37 -0.99 -14.68
N ASN A 89 -25.27 -1.75 -14.75
CA ASN A 89 -25.20 -2.91 -15.61
C ASN A 89 -25.91 -4.11 -14.94
N PRO A 90 -26.90 -4.74 -15.62
CA PRO A 90 -27.64 -5.88 -15.07
C PRO A 90 -26.80 -7.15 -14.94
N ASP A 91 -25.66 -7.24 -15.64
CA ASP A 91 -24.76 -8.40 -15.56
C ASP A 91 -23.85 -8.36 -14.31
N VAL A 92 -23.84 -7.24 -13.60
CA VAL A 92 -23.11 -7.11 -12.33
C VAL A 92 -24.00 -7.61 -11.19
N SER A 93 -23.46 -8.49 -10.33
CA SER A 93 -24.20 -9.05 -9.21
C SER A 93 -24.60 -7.98 -8.19
N ASP A 94 -25.71 -8.21 -7.50
CA ASP A 94 -26.16 -7.31 -6.42
C ASP A 94 -25.15 -7.27 -5.27
N ASP A 95 -24.49 -8.38 -4.97
CA ASP A 95 -23.45 -8.45 -3.94
C ASP A 95 -22.28 -7.54 -4.29
N ASP A 96 -21.83 -7.52 -5.53
CA ASP A 96 -20.76 -6.62 -5.96
C ASP A 96 -21.18 -5.17 -5.93
N LYS A 97 -22.42 -4.86 -6.36
CA LYS A 97 -22.97 -3.49 -6.25
C LYS A 97 -23.04 -3.03 -4.81
N ASN A 98 -23.48 -3.89 -3.88
CA ASN A 98 -23.54 -3.58 -2.46
C ASN A 98 -22.12 -3.38 -1.88
N SER A 99 -21.15 -4.16 -2.29
CA SER A 99 -19.75 -4.00 -1.88
C SER A 99 -19.16 -2.67 -2.33
N ILE A 100 -19.44 -2.27 -3.58
CA ILE A 100 -19.03 -0.97 -4.13
C ILE A 100 -19.67 0.16 -3.32
N TRP A 101 -20.94 0.05 -3.04
CA TRP A 101 -21.70 1.05 -2.28
C TRP A 101 -21.15 1.20 -0.86
N GLY A 102 -20.87 0.07 -0.18
CA GLY A 102 -20.27 0.06 1.14
C GLY A 102 -18.89 0.70 1.16
N PHE A 103 -18.04 0.39 0.17
CA PHE A 103 -16.72 0.99 0.03
C PHE A 103 -16.78 2.51 -0.16
N MET A 104 -17.68 2.99 -1.01
CA MET A 104 -17.86 4.43 -1.25
C MET A 104 -18.36 5.16 0.00
N ARG A 105 -19.25 4.55 0.77
CA ARG A 105 -19.75 5.14 2.03
C ARG A 105 -18.64 5.28 3.07
N VAL A 106 -17.80 4.29 3.22
CA VAL A 106 -16.63 4.37 4.13
C VAL A 106 -15.71 5.50 3.70
N ARG A 107 -15.43 5.60 2.39
CA ARG A 107 -14.60 6.67 1.83
C ARG A 107 -15.20 8.06 2.09
N GLU A 108 -16.50 8.23 1.94
CA GLU A 108 -17.17 9.50 2.23
C GLU A 108 -17.06 9.86 3.72
N GLY A 109 -17.29 8.91 4.63
CA GLY A 109 -17.15 9.12 6.06
C GLY A 109 -15.73 9.55 6.44
N MET A 110 -14.71 8.88 5.90
CA MET A 110 -13.31 9.24 6.09
C MET A 110 -12.94 10.55 5.39
N GLY A 111 -13.59 10.85 4.26
CA GLY A 111 -13.30 12.01 3.44
C GLY A 111 -13.53 13.35 4.15
N GLN A 112 -14.44 13.42 5.10
CA GLN A 112 -14.65 14.64 5.88
C GLN A 112 -13.56 14.86 6.92
N GLU A 113 -13.02 13.79 7.50
CA GLU A 113 -11.96 13.85 8.52
C GLU A 113 -10.57 13.89 7.91
N MET A 114 -10.36 13.12 6.85
CA MET A 114 -9.05 12.92 6.24
C MET A 114 -8.93 13.46 4.82
N GLY A 115 -10.00 14.04 4.26
CA GLY A 115 -10.04 14.47 2.87
C GLY A 115 -8.96 15.47 2.49
N ASN A 116 -8.60 16.36 3.40
CA ASN A 116 -7.54 17.34 3.19
C ASN A 116 -6.14 16.74 3.26
N ILE A 117 -6.00 15.55 3.84
CA ILE A 117 -4.73 14.81 3.94
C ILE A 117 -4.54 13.92 2.71
N ILE A 118 -5.63 13.34 2.20
CA ILE A 118 -5.61 12.37 1.09
C ILE A 118 -5.83 13.05 -0.27
N ARG A 119 -6.52 14.18 -0.30
CA ARG A 119 -6.69 14.98 -1.51
C ARG A 119 -5.40 15.75 -1.82
N VAL A 120 -4.56 15.12 -2.50
CA VAL A 120 -3.38 15.77 -3.06
C VAL A 120 -3.62 15.99 -4.54
#